data_2f048c67734974a78c1d2809b399b76d
#
_entry.id   2f048c67734974a78c1d2809b399b76d
#
_cell.length_a   1.000
_cell.length_b   1.000
_cell.length_c   1.000
_cell.angle_alpha   90.00
_cell.angle_beta   90.00
_cell.angle_gamma   90.00
#
_symmetry.space_group_name_H-M   'P 1'
#
loop_
_entity.id
_entity.type
_entity.pdbx_description
1 polymer ?
#
loop_
_entity_poly.entity_id
_entity_poly.type
_entity_poly.pdbx_seq_one_letter_code
_entity_poly.pdbx_strand_id
1 'polypeptide(L)'
;TLSRSAQWLGNTVMGNWVSDLQLVGEWLKQRDKKSILNIQGYKETGIASLLYTVFNEVQQATLVNTPYSYRFDERKGIDFYNMAIHIPGILKWGDVSLAAALATATIVFKDTRSMSGKQMGIKQKTRILAEFEALKKYTQNKKPVSFTESKTY
;
A
#
# COMPACT_ATOMS: atom_id res chain seq x y z
N THR A 1 20.67 0.68 11.93
CA THR A 1 19.51 1.50 11.53
C THR A 1 18.25 1.04 12.26
N LEU A 2 17.26 1.92 12.46
CA LEU A 2 15.99 1.63 13.13
C LEU A 2 15.31 0.36 12.56
N SER A 3 15.32 0.20 11.23
CA SER A 3 14.76 -0.98 10.56
C SER A 3 15.44 -2.29 10.98
N ARG A 4 16.78 -2.32 11.08
CA ARG A 4 17.49 -3.52 11.54
C ARG A 4 17.19 -3.85 13.00
N SER A 5 17.14 -2.83 13.86
CA SER A 5 16.81 -3.02 15.28
C SER A 5 15.40 -3.56 15.47
N ALA A 6 14.42 -3.07 14.69
CA ALA A 6 13.06 -3.58 14.70
C ALA A 6 13.01 -5.07 14.28
N GLN A 7 13.73 -5.44 13.22
CA GLN A 7 13.77 -6.84 12.75
C GLN A 7 14.40 -7.80 13.77
N TRP A 8 15.43 -7.37 14.52
CA TRP A 8 16.01 -8.19 15.59
C TRP A 8 15.02 -8.45 16.73
N LEU A 9 14.08 -7.55 16.94
CA LEU A 9 12.99 -7.70 17.92
C LEU A 9 11.76 -8.42 17.36
N GLY A 10 11.85 -9.00 16.15
CA GLY A 10 10.74 -9.68 15.50
C GLY A 10 9.68 -8.75 14.90
N ASN A 11 9.96 -7.46 14.79
CA ASN A 11 9.06 -6.44 14.26
C ASN A 11 9.61 -5.84 12.96
N THR A 12 8.74 -5.13 12.25
CA THR A 12 9.14 -4.27 11.13
C THR A 12 8.68 -2.84 11.37
N VAL A 13 9.39 -1.87 10.81
CA VAL A 13 8.94 -0.46 10.87
C VAL A 13 7.55 -0.33 10.25
N MET A 14 7.32 -1.05 9.15
CA MET A 14 6.01 -1.08 8.49
C MET A 14 4.90 -1.62 9.41
N GLY A 15 5.16 -2.72 10.13
CA GLY A 15 4.22 -3.29 11.09
C GLY A 15 3.89 -2.31 12.22
N ASN A 16 4.89 -1.60 12.75
CA ASN A 16 4.68 -0.57 13.75
C ASN A 16 3.79 0.56 13.23
N TRP A 17 4.02 1.04 12.00
CA TRP A 17 3.17 2.08 11.40
C TRP A 17 1.72 1.63 11.22
N VAL A 18 1.49 0.36 10.84
CA VAL A 18 0.12 -0.18 10.77
C VAL A 18 -0.54 -0.21 12.15
N SER A 19 0.21 -0.59 13.20
CA SER A 19 -0.28 -0.57 14.58
C SER A 19 -0.59 0.85 15.05
N ASP A 20 0.26 1.82 14.74
CA ASP A 20 0.02 3.24 15.05
C ASP A 20 -1.24 3.75 14.36
N LEU A 21 -1.44 3.39 13.09
CA LEU A 21 -2.67 3.72 12.35
C LEU A 21 -3.91 3.09 12.98
N GLN A 22 -3.81 1.85 13.52
CA GLN A 22 -4.91 1.23 14.24
C GLN A 22 -5.28 2.02 15.48
N LEU A 23 -4.33 2.41 16.30
CA LEU A 23 -4.56 3.21 17.51
C LEU A 23 -5.24 4.54 17.17
N VAL A 24 -4.76 5.23 16.14
CA VAL A 24 -5.36 6.51 15.68
C VAL A 24 -6.78 6.27 15.15
N GLY A 25 -6.99 5.23 14.36
CA GLY A 25 -8.31 4.90 13.80
C GLY A 25 -9.33 4.55 14.89
N GLU A 26 -8.94 3.78 15.88
CA GLU A 26 -9.76 3.46 17.04
C GLU A 26 -10.12 4.70 17.86
N TRP A 27 -9.14 5.56 18.12
CA TRP A 27 -9.36 6.83 18.81
C TRP A 27 -10.34 7.74 18.06
N LEU A 28 -10.23 7.84 16.74
CA LEU A 28 -11.17 8.63 15.91
C LEU A 28 -12.59 8.05 15.98
N LYS A 29 -12.74 6.72 15.88
CA LYS A 29 -14.04 6.05 15.97
C LYS A 29 -14.69 6.18 17.36
N GLN A 30 -13.88 6.25 18.42
CA GLN A 30 -14.40 6.51 19.78
C GLN A 30 -14.99 7.91 19.93
N ARG A 31 -14.37 8.91 19.28
CA ARG A 31 -14.85 10.31 19.31
C ARG A 31 -16.10 10.53 18.47
N ASP A 32 -16.17 9.89 17.32
CA ASP A 32 -17.31 9.94 16.43
C ASP A 32 -17.54 8.60 15.72
N LYS A 33 -18.51 7.84 16.22
CA LYS A 33 -18.87 6.53 15.67
C LYS A 33 -19.40 6.56 14.24
N LYS A 34 -19.81 7.73 13.74
CA LYS A 34 -20.32 7.93 12.39
C LYS A 34 -19.25 8.46 11.44
N SER A 35 -18.04 8.71 11.93
CA SER A 35 -16.95 9.24 11.10
C SER A 35 -16.57 8.25 9.99
N ILE A 36 -16.44 8.80 8.80
CA ILE A 36 -15.97 8.08 7.61
C ILE A 36 -14.47 8.33 7.49
N LEU A 37 -13.68 7.26 7.57
CA LEU A 37 -12.22 7.37 7.46
C LEU A 37 -11.80 7.37 5.99
N ASN A 38 -11.04 8.39 5.61
CA ASN A 38 -10.22 8.41 4.41
C ASN A 38 -8.76 8.49 4.82
N ILE A 39 -7.90 7.73 4.16
CA ILE A 39 -6.48 7.69 4.47
C ILE A 39 -5.65 8.05 3.25
N GLN A 40 -4.58 8.81 3.46
CA GLN A 40 -3.61 9.09 2.42
C GLN A 40 -2.22 8.74 2.91
N GLY A 41 -1.49 7.96 2.12
CA GLY A 41 -0.09 7.62 2.37
C GLY A 41 0.81 8.03 1.22
N TYR A 42 2.05 8.37 1.53
CA TYR A 42 3.05 8.80 0.57
C TYR A 42 4.26 7.86 0.62
N LYS A 43 4.74 7.38 -0.53
CA LYS A 43 5.85 6.42 -0.63
C LYS A 43 5.62 5.19 0.29
N GLU A 44 6.51 4.95 1.24
CA GLU A 44 6.47 3.82 2.18
C GLU A 44 5.21 3.82 3.04
N THR A 45 4.76 4.99 3.49
CA THR A 45 3.53 5.09 4.29
C THR A 45 2.28 4.77 3.48
N GLY A 46 2.35 4.83 2.15
CA GLY A 46 1.29 4.33 1.28
C GLY A 46 1.08 2.83 1.42
N ILE A 47 2.15 2.05 1.61
CA ILE A 47 2.03 0.60 1.91
C ILE A 47 1.40 0.39 3.29
N ALA A 48 1.82 1.13 4.32
CA ALA A 48 1.18 1.05 5.64
C ALA A 48 -0.31 1.36 5.56
N SER A 49 -0.69 2.42 4.81
CA SER A 49 -2.08 2.79 4.57
C SER A 49 -2.86 1.69 3.87
N LEU A 50 -2.27 1.06 2.85
CA LEU A 50 -2.89 -0.07 2.15
C LEU A 50 -3.10 -1.26 3.08
N LEU A 51 -2.08 -1.67 3.84
CA LEU A 51 -2.17 -2.77 4.79
C LEU A 51 -3.20 -2.49 5.89
N TYR A 52 -3.30 -1.26 6.36
CA TYR A 52 -4.32 -0.86 7.31
C TYR A 52 -5.74 -1.11 6.78
N THR A 53 -6.00 -0.86 5.49
CA THR A 53 -7.32 -1.07 4.87
C THR A 53 -7.70 -2.54 4.72
N VAL A 54 -6.77 -3.47 4.86
CA VAL A 54 -7.07 -4.91 4.83
C VAL A 54 -7.82 -5.35 6.10
N PHE A 55 -7.53 -4.71 7.22
CA PHE A 55 -8.06 -5.09 8.54
C PHE A 55 -9.09 -4.10 9.10
N ASN A 56 -9.22 -2.92 8.51
CA ASN A 56 -10.03 -1.83 9.05
C ASN A 56 -10.92 -1.22 7.98
N GLU A 57 -12.13 -0.83 8.37
CA GLU A 57 -13.07 -0.15 7.48
C GLU A 57 -12.58 1.27 7.17
N VAL A 58 -12.32 1.51 5.89
CA VAL A 58 -11.91 2.79 5.34
C VAL A 58 -12.71 3.01 4.05
N GLN A 59 -13.19 4.21 3.81
CA GLN A 59 -13.92 4.50 2.58
C GLN A 59 -12.99 4.54 1.38
N GLN A 60 -11.89 5.28 1.50
CA GLN A 60 -10.91 5.45 0.43
C GLN A 60 -9.50 5.52 1.00
N ALA A 61 -8.57 4.87 0.32
CA ALA A 61 -7.13 5.04 0.54
C ALA A 61 -6.48 5.60 -0.74
N THR A 62 -5.78 6.73 -0.59
CA THR A 62 -5.01 7.36 -1.67
C THR A 62 -3.53 7.12 -1.43
N LEU A 63 -2.88 6.41 -2.34
CA LEU A 63 -1.51 5.91 -2.22
C LEU A 63 -0.63 6.67 -3.22
N VAL A 64 0.09 7.69 -2.74
CA VAL A 64 0.85 8.62 -3.59
C VAL A 64 2.31 8.18 -3.69
N ASN A 65 2.83 8.08 -4.91
CA ASN A 65 4.20 7.59 -5.18
C ASN A 65 4.53 6.25 -4.50
N THR A 66 3.50 5.44 -4.22
CA THR A 66 3.63 4.14 -3.57
C THR A 66 4.00 3.08 -4.60
N PRO A 67 4.83 2.06 -4.26
CA PRO A 67 5.15 1.01 -5.21
C PRO A 67 3.91 0.15 -5.51
N TYR A 68 3.78 -0.24 -6.77
CA TYR A 68 2.71 -1.15 -7.21
C TYR A 68 3.05 -2.64 -7.01
N SER A 69 4.30 -2.94 -6.70
CA SER A 69 4.83 -4.29 -6.48
C SER A 69 6.14 -4.22 -5.73
N TYR A 70 6.45 -5.24 -4.93
CA TYR A 70 7.75 -5.43 -4.28
C TYR A 70 8.80 -6.07 -5.20
N ARG A 71 8.43 -6.41 -6.43
CA ARG A 71 9.38 -6.92 -7.42
C ARG A 71 10.22 -5.78 -7.94
N PHE A 72 11.54 -5.94 -7.86
CA PHE A 72 12.47 -5.01 -8.48
C PHE A 72 12.48 -5.19 -9.99
N ASP A 73 12.30 -4.11 -10.71
CA ASP A 73 12.38 -4.04 -12.17
C ASP A 73 13.81 -3.79 -12.65
N GLU A 74 14.64 -3.16 -11.83
CA GLU A 74 16.06 -2.88 -12.10
C GLU A 74 16.89 -2.92 -10.83
N ARG A 75 18.20 -3.13 -11.00
CA ARG A 75 19.18 -3.04 -9.90
C ARG A 75 19.56 -1.60 -9.54
N LYS A 76 19.33 -0.65 -10.45
CA LYS A 76 19.56 0.80 -10.20
C LYS A 76 18.35 1.39 -9.48
N GLY A 77 18.57 2.40 -8.64
CA GLY A 77 17.50 3.10 -7.93
C GLY A 77 16.93 2.34 -6.73
N ILE A 78 17.69 1.41 -6.17
CA ILE A 78 17.29 0.65 -4.97
C ILE A 78 17.07 1.53 -3.74
N ASP A 79 17.58 2.76 -3.75
CA ASP A 79 17.47 3.74 -2.66
C ASP A 79 16.28 4.71 -2.83
N PHE A 80 15.42 4.49 -3.82
CA PHE A 80 14.26 5.36 -4.02
C PHE A 80 13.30 5.33 -2.82
N TYR A 81 13.10 4.15 -2.25
CA TYR A 81 12.39 3.97 -0.99
C TYR A 81 13.38 3.73 0.15
N ASN A 82 13.06 4.22 1.33
CA ASN A 82 13.91 3.96 2.50
C ASN A 82 13.70 2.54 3.05
N MET A 83 14.55 2.14 4.01
CA MET A 83 14.53 0.80 4.59
C MET A 83 13.22 0.43 5.33
N ALA A 84 12.35 1.39 5.62
CA ALA A 84 11.05 1.13 6.24
C ALA A 84 10.08 0.36 5.32
N ILE A 85 10.31 0.41 3.99
CA ILE A 85 9.52 -0.34 3.01
C ILE A 85 9.66 -1.86 3.16
N HIS A 86 10.74 -2.35 3.77
CA HIS A 86 11.04 -3.78 3.83
C HIS A 86 10.07 -4.54 4.74
N ILE A 87 9.38 -5.50 4.13
CA ILE A 87 8.59 -6.52 4.80
C ILE A 87 9.22 -7.88 4.44
N PRO A 88 9.96 -8.53 5.37
CA PRO A 88 10.64 -9.78 5.09
C PRO A 88 9.67 -10.85 4.57
N GLY A 89 10.00 -11.44 3.43
CA GLY A 89 9.24 -12.54 2.84
C GLY A 89 7.89 -12.17 2.23
N ILE A 90 7.56 -10.90 2.05
CA ILE A 90 6.25 -10.46 1.53
C ILE A 90 5.86 -11.17 0.23
N LEU A 91 6.80 -11.35 -0.70
CA LEU A 91 6.54 -12.01 -1.99
C LEU A 91 6.25 -13.52 -1.88
N LYS A 92 6.46 -14.13 -0.72
CA LYS A 92 6.04 -15.53 -0.46
C LYS A 92 4.55 -15.63 -0.17
N TRP A 93 3.95 -14.60 0.38
CA TRP A 93 2.56 -14.55 0.81
C TRP A 93 1.67 -13.83 -0.18
N GLY A 94 2.23 -12.87 -0.89
CA GLY A 94 1.54 -12.04 -1.87
C GLY A 94 2.40 -10.86 -2.28
N ASP A 95 1.76 -9.88 -2.92
CA ASP A 95 2.37 -8.62 -3.31
C ASP A 95 1.36 -7.50 -3.02
N VAL A 96 1.65 -6.28 -3.41
CA VAL A 96 0.76 -5.12 -3.31
C VAL A 96 -0.61 -5.40 -3.94
N SER A 97 -0.64 -6.16 -5.04
CA SER A 97 -1.88 -6.60 -5.70
C SER A 97 -2.79 -7.41 -4.78
N LEU A 98 -2.25 -8.33 -3.98
CA LEU A 98 -3.05 -9.09 -3.02
C LEU A 98 -3.58 -8.21 -1.90
N ALA A 99 -2.76 -7.33 -1.33
CA ALA A 99 -3.21 -6.41 -0.30
C ALA A 99 -4.35 -5.49 -0.81
N ALA A 100 -4.22 -4.97 -2.05
CA ALA A 100 -5.26 -4.17 -2.67
C ALA A 100 -6.54 -4.97 -2.98
N ALA A 101 -6.41 -6.26 -3.32
CA ALA A 101 -7.56 -7.13 -3.54
C ALA A 101 -8.30 -7.50 -2.24
N LEU A 102 -7.61 -7.50 -1.11
CA LEU A 102 -8.19 -7.76 0.21
C LEU A 102 -8.71 -6.49 0.90
N ALA A 103 -8.32 -5.31 0.43
CA ALA A 103 -8.65 -4.03 1.06
C ALA A 103 -10.17 -3.78 1.13
N THR A 104 -10.66 -3.31 2.27
CA THR A 104 -12.07 -2.94 2.46
C THR A 104 -12.43 -1.58 1.84
N ALA A 105 -11.44 -0.84 1.32
CA ALA A 105 -11.53 0.52 0.81
C ALA A 105 -11.50 0.60 -0.72
N THR A 106 -11.98 1.70 -1.28
CA THR A 106 -11.60 2.14 -2.63
C THR A 106 -10.12 2.52 -2.62
N ILE A 107 -9.31 1.91 -3.50
CA ILE A 107 -7.88 2.17 -3.59
C ILE A 107 -7.56 3.03 -4.80
N VAL A 108 -6.92 4.16 -4.56
CA VAL A 108 -6.43 5.08 -5.61
C VAL A 108 -4.91 5.15 -5.54
N PHE A 109 -4.25 4.55 -6.50
CA PHE A 109 -2.82 4.72 -6.70
C PHE A 109 -2.57 5.99 -7.51
N LYS A 110 -1.91 6.98 -6.91
CA LYS A 110 -1.56 8.25 -7.55
C LYS A 110 -0.06 8.35 -7.81
N ASP A 111 0.33 8.65 -9.04
CA ASP A 111 1.73 8.78 -9.45
C ASP A 111 2.60 7.58 -9.04
N THR A 112 2.02 6.39 -9.12
CA THR A 112 2.64 5.17 -8.60
C THR A 112 3.93 4.82 -9.34
N ARG A 113 4.85 4.16 -8.64
CA ARG A 113 6.19 3.87 -9.13
C ARG A 113 6.56 2.41 -8.93
N SER A 114 7.60 1.96 -9.64
CA SER A 114 8.26 0.69 -9.34
C SER A 114 9.12 0.81 -8.07
N MET A 115 9.64 -0.31 -7.58
CA MET A 115 10.58 -0.33 -6.44
C MET A 115 11.88 0.44 -6.74
N SER A 116 12.26 0.60 -8.00
CA SER A 116 13.40 1.43 -8.41
C SER A 116 13.05 2.93 -8.64
N GLY A 117 11.81 3.33 -8.36
CA GLY A 117 11.36 4.72 -8.49
C GLY A 117 10.90 5.13 -9.88
N LYS A 118 10.86 4.20 -10.85
CA LYS A 118 10.36 4.49 -12.19
C LYS A 118 8.86 4.68 -12.19
N GLN A 119 8.38 5.64 -12.96
CA GLN A 119 6.96 5.84 -13.21
C GLN A 119 6.37 4.63 -13.94
N MET A 120 5.15 4.24 -13.56
CA MET A 120 4.46 3.11 -14.17
C MET A 120 4.06 3.44 -15.61
N GLY A 121 4.48 2.61 -16.56
CA GLY A 121 4.06 2.73 -17.95
C GLY A 121 2.68 2.13 -18.21
N ILE A 122 2.06 2.51 -19.33
CA ILE A 122 0.70 2.07 -19.72
C ILE A 122 0.58 0.54 -19.73
N LYS A 123 1.54 -0.18 -20.32
CA LYS A 123 1.54 -1.66 -20.37
C LYS A 123 1.58 -2.30 -18.99
N GLN A 124 2.37 -1.72 -18.07
CA GLN A 124 2.44 -2.19 -16.69
C GLN A 124 1.13 -1.94 -15.97
N LYS A 125 0.53 -0.77 -16.14
CA LYS A 125 -0.77 -0.41 -15.56
C LYS A 125 -1.86 -1.42 -15.97
N THR A 126 -1.97 -1.71 -17.27
CA THR A 126 -2.95 -2.69 -17.76
C THR A 126 -2.74 -4.08 -17.15
N ARG A 127 -1.48 -4.55 -17.10
CA ARG A 127 -1.15 -5.85 -16.50
C ARG A 127 -1.52 -5.91 -15.02
N ILE A 128 -1.16 -4.89 -14.25
CA ILE A 128 -1.42 -4.84 -12.80
C ILE A 128 -2.91 -4.73 -12.51
N LEU A 129 -3.67 -3.96 -13.29
CA LEU A 129 -5.14 -3.92 -13.17
C LEU A 129 -5.76 -5.29 -13.45
N ALA A 130 -5.29 -6.00 -14.47
CA ALA A 130 -5.76 -7.36 -14.75
C ALA A 130 -5.44 -8.33 -13.60
N GLU A 131 -4.28 -8.20 -12.96
CA GLU A 131 -3.90 -8.97 -11.78
C GLU A 131 -4.82 -8.66 -10.59
N PHE A 132 -5.12 -7.40 -10.32
CA PHE A 132 -6.07 -7.01 -9.27
C PHE A 132 -7.46 -7.59 -9.52
N GLU A 133 -7.98 -7.48 -10.73
CA GLU A 133 -9.31 -8.01 -11.07
C GLU A 133 -9.35 -9.55 -10.95
N ALA A 134 -8.29 -10.24 -11.33
CA ALA A 134 -8.19 -11.69 -11.13
C ALA A 134 -8.21 -12.07 -9.64
N LEU A 135 -7.44 -11.37 -8.80
CA LEU A 135 -7.39 -11.61 -7.36
C LEU A 135 -8.72 -11.28 -6.66
N LYS A 136 -9.41 -10.23 -7.07
CA LYS A 136 -10.72 -9.86 -6.53
C LYS A 136 -11.77 -10.95 -6.70
N LYS A 137 -11.70 -11.75 -7.75
CA LYS A 137 -12.60 -12.90 -7.94
C LYS A 137 -12.50 -13.92 -6.80
N TYR A 138 -11.29 -14.09 -6.26
CA TYR A 138 -11.06 -15.01 -5.13
C TYR A 138 -11.38 -14.37 -3.79
N THR A 139 -11.16 -13.07 -3.61
CA THR A 139 -11.43 -12.36 -2.37
C THR A 139 -12.87 -11.88 -2.23
N GLN A 140 -13.69 -12.02 -3.28
CA GLN A 140 -15.06 -11.52 -3.36
C GLN A 140 -15.18 -9.99 -3.13
N ASN A 141 -14.07 -9.27 -3.25
CA ASN A 141 -14.01 -7.84 -3.03
C ASN A 141 -14.54 -7.07 -4.25
N LYS A 142 -15.52 -6.20 -4.03
CA LYS A 142 -16.12 -5.35 -5.06
C LYS A 142 -15.57 -3.92 -5.10
N LYS A 143 -14.65 -3.57 -4.18
CA LYS A 143 -14.12 -2.21 -4.12
C LYS A 143 -13.21 -1.91 -5.31
N PRO A 144 -13.33 -0.73 -5.93
CA PRO A 144 -12.52 -0.39 -7.09
C PRO A 144 -11.06 -0.13 -6.72
N VAL A 145 -10.17 -0.47 -7.64
CA VAL A 145 -8.75 -0.09 -7.64
C VAL A 145 -8.49 0.72 -8.90
N SER A 146 -7.89 1.88 -8.76
CA SER A 146 -7.61 2.78 -9.89
C SER A 146 -6.21 3.36 -9.82
N PHE A 147 -5.70 3.77 -10.98
CA PHE A 147 -4.43 4.48 -11.12
C PHE A 147 -4.70 5.86 -11.72
N THR A 148 -4.19 6.88 -11.07
CA THR A 148 -4.28 8.28 -11.51
C THR A 148 -2.89 8.89 -11.61
N GLU A 149 -2.76 9.90 -12.43
CA GLU A 149 -1.52 10.68 -12.59
C GLU A 149 -1.82 12.15 -12.31
N SER A 150 -0.89 12.82 -11.63
CA SER A 150 -0.95 14.27 -11.49
C SER A 150 -0.78 14.90 -12.87
N LYS A 151 -1.63 15.86 -13.21
CA LYS A 151 -1.41 16.66 -14.42
C LYS A 151 -0.13 17.47 -14.22
N THR A 152 0.87 17.22 -15.06
CA THR A 152 2.02 18.11 -15.18
C THR A 152 1.53 19.34 -15.93
N TYR A 153 1.48 20.48 -15.26
CA TYR A 153 1.24 21.78 -15.87
C TYR A 153 2.56 22.34 -16.39
#